data_c1daf991346640daeff4f085bbd9316e
#
_entry.id   c1daf991346640daeff4f085bbd9316e
#
_cell.length_a   1.000
_cell.length_b   1.000
_cell.length_c   1.000
_cell.angle_alpha   90.00
_cell.angle_beta   90.00
_cell.angle_gamma   90.00
#
_symmetry.space_group_name_H-M   'P 1'
#
loop_
_entity.id
_entity.type
_entity.pdbx_description
1 polymer ?
#
loop_
_entity_poly.entity_id
_entity_poly.type
_entity_poly.pdbx_seq_one_letter_code
_entity_poly.pdbx_strand_id
1 'polypeptide(L)'
;PEEAKLWANLHRGYEFISRARTVPLVGHALFGLLDAFQNIPPFYPIRNMSNPTYQVRLIDRLINKGLGAGIVAKIRTRPLPLLTSYPVPAIAADKAGYPRVYCIVCDAEISRAWVPMNPSTSRIVYLAPCGRAVMRLRSYGVPDERIFLTGFPFPKEVTGGPGLEVLRADVGRRLRALDPDNRFFPLHERNAVHFLGKSNCKKRPPAPLTLT
;
A
#
# COMPACT_ATOMS: atom_id res chain seq x y z
N PRO A 1 13.36 -18.55 -18.58
CA PRO A 1 14.65 -17.81 -18.68
C PRO A 1 14.43 -16.30 -18.86
N GLU A 2 13.45 -15.84 -19.65
CA GLU A 2 13.22 -14.39 -19.90
C GLU A 2 12.67 -13.66 -18.68
N GLU A 3 11.72 -14.25 -17.96
CA GLU A 3 11.18 -13.67 -16.73
C GLU A 3 12.26 -13.43 -15.67
N ALA A 4 13.17 -14.40 -15.49
CA ALA A 4 14.28 -14.24 -14.54
C ALA A 4 15.21 -13.07 -14.93
N LYS A 5 15.43 -12.85 -16.23
CA LYS A 5 16.16 -11.67 -16.73
C LYS A 5 15.42 -10.37 -16.46
N LEU A 6 14.09 -10.35 -16.62
CA LEU A 6 13.26 -9.19 -16.32
C LEU A 6 13.34 -8.82 -14.83
N TRP A 7 13.18 -9.81 -13.94
CA TRP A 7 13.33 -9.60 -12.51
C TRP A 7 14.73 -9.13 -12.11
N ALA A 8 15.77 -9.75 -12.68
CA ALA A 8 17.15 -9.34 -12.42
C ALA A 8 17.46 -7.91 -12.92
N ASN A 9 16.88 -7.50 -14.03
CA ASN A 9 17.05 -6.13 -14.54
C ASN A 9 16.30 -5.10 -13.68
N LEU A 10 15.07 -5.42 -13.25
CA LEU A 10 14.30 -4.57 -12.33
C LEU A 10 15.02 -4.43 -10.98
N HIS A 11 15.54 -5.54 -10.45
CA HIS A 11 16.29 -5.53 -9.20
C HIS A 11 17.57 -4.68 -9.31
N ARG A 12 18.37 -4.89 -10.36
CA ARG A 12 19.56 -4.08 -10.63
C ARG A 12 19.24 -2.58 -10.79
N GLY A 13 18.17 -2.28 -11.52
CA GLY A 13 17.68 -0.90 -11.65
C GLY A 13 17.33 -0.28 -10.29
N TYR A 14 16.59 -1.00 -9.46
CA TYR A 14 16.23 -0.56 -8.12
C TYR A 14 17.46 -0.38 -7.21
N GLU A 15 18.39 -1.35 -7.21
CA GLU A 15 19.64 -1.23 -6.45
C GLU A 15 20.49 -0.04 -6.90
N PHE A 16 20.62 0.16 -8.22
CA PHE A 16 21.36 1.29 -8.79
C PHE A 16 20.77 2.61 -8.28
N ILE A 17 19.46 2.78 -8.35
CA ILE A 17 18.76 3.98 -7.92
C ILE A 17 18.89 4.18 -6.40
N SER A 18 18.73 3.09 -5.62
CA SER A 18 18.87 3.13 -4.16
C SER A 18 20.28 3.54 -3.73
N ARG A 19 21.31 3.04 -4.42
CA ARG A 19 22.71 3.41 -4.17
C ARG A 19 23.04 4.82 -4.65
N ALA A 20 22.51 5.24 -5.80
CA ALA A 20 22.72 6.58 -6.34
C ALA A 20 22.15 7.69 -5.43
N ARG A 21 21.20 7.36 -4.55
CA ARG A 21 20.68 8.30 -3.52
C ARG A 21 21.77 8.86 -2.61
N THR A 22 22.83 8.10 -2.35
CA THR A 22 23.93 8.52 -1.47
C THR A 22 24.94 9.44 -2.16
N VAL A 23 24.84 9.64 -3.49
CA VAL A 23 25.74 10.49 -4.25
C VAL A 23 25.28 11.96 -4.18
N PRO A 24 26.07 12.88 -3.65
CA PRO A 24 25.73 14.30 -3.62
C PRO A 24 25.43 14.84 -5.03
N LEU A 25 24.46 15.74 -5.16
CA LEU A 25 23.98 16.38 -6.41
C LEU A 25 23.18 15.46 -7.35
N VAL A 26 23.61 14.22 -7.59
CA VAL A 26 22.94 13.28 -8.52
C VAL A 26 21.77 12.58 -7.82
N GLY A 27 21.92 12.27 -6.52
CA GLY A 27 20.92 11.56 -5.74
C GLY A 27 19.58 12.29 -5.64
N HIS A 28 19.60 13.60 -5.46
CA HIS A 28 18.37 14.41 -5.41
C HIS A 28 17.61 14.44 -6.73
N ALA A 29 18.31 14.61 -7.85
CA ALA A 29 17.68 14.64 -9.19
C ALA A 29 17.08 13.27 -9.55
N LEU A 30 17.81 12.18 -9.26
CA LEU A 30 17.36 10.83 -9.55
C LEU A 30 16.20 10.41 -8.64
N PHE A 31 16.22 10.82 -7.37
CA PHE A 31 15.13 10.57 -6.44
C PHE A 31 13.88 11.37 -6.79
N GLY A 32 14.04 12.62 -7.23
CA GLY A 32 12.95 13.44 -7.77
C GLY A 32 12.30 12.81 -9.01
N LEU A 33 13.09 12.16 -9.86
CA LEU A 33 12.57 11.40 -11.01
C LEU A 33 11.77 10.17 -10.58
N LEU A 34 12.24 9.43 -9.55
CA LEU A 34 11.51 8.30 -8.98
C LEU A 34 10.22 8.73 -8.28
N ASP A 35 10.29 9.82 -7.54
CA ASP A 35 9.13 10.40 -6.85
C ASP A 35 8.08 10.87 -7.86
N ALA A 36 8.51 11.51 -8.94
CA ALA A 36 7.66 11.84 -10.08
C ALA A 36 7.08 10.59 -10.76
N PHE A 37 7.84 9.48 -10.78
CA PHE A 37 7.39 8.21 -11.33
C PHE A 37 6.35 7.51 -10.43
N GLN A 38 6.46 7.67 -9.10
CA GLN A 38 5.49 7.16 -8.12
C GLN A 38 4.40 8.17 -7.78
N ASN A 39 4.21 9.21 -8.57
CA ASN A 39 3.32 10.32 -8.26
C ASN A 39 1.92 9.84 -7.86
N ILE A 40 1.59 10.02 -6.58
CA ILE A 40 0.24 9.89 -6.05
C ILE A 40 -0.38 11.28 -6.14
N PRO A 41 -1.36 11.50 -7.03
CA PRO A 41 -1.95 12.82 -7.21
C PRO A 41 -2.64 13.29 -5.92
N PRO A 42 -2.81 14.62 -5.71
CA PRO A 42 -3.56 15.13 -4.57
C PRO A 42 -4.93 14.46 -4.46
N PHE A 43 -5.36 14.21 -3.21
CA PHE A 43 -6.63 13.54 -2.96
C PHE A 43 -7.82 14.41 -3.36
N TYR A 44 -7.72 15.69 -3.11
CA TYR A 44 -8.74 16.69 -3.46
C TYR A 44 -8.28 17.59 -4.60
N PRO A 45 -9.21 18.05 -5.45
CA PRO A 45 -10.61 17.62 -5.53
C PRO A 45 -10.74 16.16 -5.99
N ILE A 46 -11.75 15.46 -5.50
CA ILE A 46 -12.05 14.08 -5.93
C ILE A 46 -12.41 14.13 -7.41
N ARG A 47 -11.73 13.35 -8.21
CA ARG A 47 -11.87 13.32 -9.67
C ARG A 47 -11.72 11.91 -10.21
N ASN A 48 -12.23 11.68 -11.39
CA ASN A 48 -12.00 10.44 -12.13
C ASN A 48 -10.52 10.38 -12.55
N MET A 49 -9.81 9.37 -12.08
CA MET A 49 -8.40 9.10 -12.38
C MET A 49 -8.22 7.70 -13.00
N SER A 50 -9.24 7.20 -13.69
CA SER A 50 -9.24 5.85 -14.29
C SER A 50 -8.26 5.71 -15.46
N ASN A 51 -7.89 6.81 -16.11
CA ASN A 51 -6.95 6.80 -17.22
C ASN A 51 -5.60 6.18 -16.82
N PRO A 52 -5.06 5.25 -17.63
CA PRO A 52 -3.78 4.63 -17.35
C PRO A 52 -2.64 5.65 -17.37
N THR A 53 -1.82 5.66 -16.31
CA THR A 53 -0.58 6.43 -16.25
C THR A 53 0.54 5.75 -17.05
N TYR A 54 1.67 6.44 -17.22
CA TYR A 54 2.86 5.85 -17.82
C TYR A 54 3.31 4.56 -17.10
N GLN A 55 3.29 4.57 -15.76
CA GLN A 55 3.63 3.40 -14.93
C GLN A 55 2.74 2.19 -15.23
N VAL A 56 1.42 2.41 -15.32
CA VAL A 56 0.48 1.33 -15.64
C VAL A 56 0.80 0.73 -17.01
N ARG A 57 1.07 1.57 -18.02
CA ARG A 57 1.45 1.13 -19.36
C ARG A 57 2.77 0.37 -19.37
N LEU A 58 3.74 0.82 -18.55
CA LEU A 58 5.02 0.12 -18.42
C LEU A 58 4.84 -1.26 -17.78
N ILE A 59 4.11 -1.35 -16.66
CA ILE A 59 3.79 -2.62 -15.99
C ILE A 59 3.06 -3.56 -16.97
N ASP A 60 2.07 -3.05 -17.68
CA ASP A 60 1.33 -3.84 -18.67
C ASP A 60 2.25 -4.39 -19.78
N ARG A 61 3.16 -3.57 -20.30
CA ARG A 61 4.16 -4.02 -21.30
C ARG A 61 5.11 -5.08 -20.73
N LEU A 62 5.55 -4.93 -19.49
CA LEU A 62 6.43 -5.90 -18.83
C LEU A 62 5.70 -7.23 -18.60
N ILE A 63 4.44 -7.20 -18.20
CA ILE A 63 3.61 -8.40 -18.06
C ILE A 63 3.42 -9.08 -19.41
N ASN A 64 3.20 -8.33 -20.49
CA ASN A 64 3.15 -8.87 -21.85
C ASN A 64 4.47 -9.52 -22.30
N LYS A 65 5.60 -9.09 -21.75
CA LYS A 65 6.93 -9.68 -21.95
C LYS A 65 7.24 -10.85 -21.01
N GLY A 66 6.26 -11.28 -20.19
CA GLY A 66 6.38 -12.45 -19.32
C GLY A 66 6.66 -12.14 -17.86
N LEU A 67 6.61 -10.88 -17.41
CA LEU A 67 6.70 -10.56 -15.98
C LEU A 67 5.52 -11.17 -15.22
N GLY A 68 5.80 -12.02 -14.23
CA GLY A 68 4.79 -12.76 -13.48
C GLY A 68 4.34 -14.09 -14.09
N ALA A 69 4.88 -14.48 -15.25
CA ALA A 69 4.51 -15.72 -15.93
C ALA A 69 4.80 -16.97 -15.08
N GLY A 70 5.92 -17.00 -14.35
CA GLY A 70 6.27 -18.10 -13.45
C GLY A 70 5.30 -18.26 -12.29
N ILE A 71 4.82 -17.14 -11.70
CA ILE A 71 3.79 -17.15 -10.66
C ILE A 71 2.50 -17.73 -11.23
N VAL A 72 2.08 -17.25 -12.42
CA VAL A 72 0.87 -17.73 -13.10
C VAL A 72 0.95 -19.21 -13.41
N ALA A 73 2.09 -19.69 -13.94
CA ALA A 73 2.30 -21.10 -14.19
C ALA A 73 2.18 -21.93 -12.91
N LYS A 74 2.80 -21.46 -11.82
CA LYS A 74 2.78 -22.17 -10.54
C LYS A 74 1.38 -22.23 -9.92
N ILE A 75 0.59 -21.15 -9.94
CA ILE A 75 -0.76 -21.18 -9.38
C ILE A 75 -1.73 -22.02 -10.21
N ARG A 76 -1.48 -22.19 -11.50
CA ARG A 76 -2.28 -23.08 -12.37
C ARG A 76 -2.12 -24.55 -12.05
N THR A 77 -1.00 -24.98 -11.48
CA THR A 77 -0.78 -26.37 -11.05
C THR A 77 -1.59 -26.74 -9.81
N ARG A 78 -2.01 -25.73 -9.03
CA ARG A 78 -2.89 -25.88 -7.86
C ARG A 78 -3.91 -24.75 -7.90
N PRO A 79 -5.17 -25.00 -8.30
CA PRO A 79 -6.16 -23.95 -8.54
C PRO A 79 -6.75 -23.37 -7.24
N LEU A 80 -5.88 -22.84 -6.38
CA LEU A 80 -6.22 -22.12 -5.15
C LEU A 80 -6.42 -20.63 -5.45
N PRO A 81 -7.18 -19.89 -4.63
CA PRO A 81 -7.24 -18.43 -4.75
C PRO A 81 -5.84 -17.81 -4.65
N LEU A 82 -5.50 -16.89 -5.54
CA LEU A 82 -4.30 -16.08 -5.42
C LEU A 82 -4.58 -14.94 -4.45
N LEU A 83 -3.85 -14.89 -3.34
CA LEU A 83 -3.82 -13.77 -2.42
C LEU A 83 -2.44 -13.13 -2.47
N THR A 84 -2.37 -11.84 -2.79
CA THR A 84 -1.10 -11.10 -2.91
C THR A 84 -1.22 -9.70 -2.32
N SER A 85 -0.14 -9.23 -1.70
CA SER A 85 -0.01 -7.86 -1.19
C SER A 85 0.71 -6.92 -2.18
N TYR A 86 0.91 -7.38 -3.41
CA TYR A 86 1.60 -6.62 -4.45
C TYR A 86 0.82 -6.63 -5.77
N PRO A 87 0.67 -5.48 -6.47
CA PRO A 87 -0.21 -5.39 -7.63
C PRO A 87 0.25 -6.19 -8.84
N VAL A 88 1.55 -6.31 -9.08
CA VAL A 88 2.08 -6.96 -10.31
C VAL A 88 1.65 -8.42 -10.42
N PRO A 89 1.77 -9.29 -9.39
CA PRO A 89 1.25 -10.65 -9.46
C PRO A 89 -0.26 -10.72 -9.68
N ALA A 90 -1.02 -9.81 -9.02
CA ALA A 90 -2.47 -9.75 -9.21
C ALA A 90 -2.83 -9.42 -10.66
N ILE A 91 -2.22 -8.39 -11.23
CA ILE A 91 -2.47 -7.94 -12.62
C ILE A 91 -2.04 -9.02 -13.62
N ALA A 92 -0.88 -9.67 -13.40
CA ALA A 92 -0.42 -10.75 -14.27
C ALA A 92 -1.38 -11.95 -14.26
N ALA A 93 -1.87 -12.35 -13.09
CA ALA A 93 -2.82 -13.44 -12.94
C ALA A 93 -4.18 -13.10 -13.57
N ASP A 94 -4.71 -11.91 -13.34
CA ASP A 94 -5.97 -11.43 -13.93
C ASP A 94 -5.88 -11.40 -15.47
N LYS A 95 -4.79 -10.85 -16.00
CA LYS A 95 -4.53 -10.79 -17.44
C LYS A 95 -4.38 -12.17 -18.08
N ALA A 96 -3.83 -13.14 -17.33
CA ALA A 96 -3.77 -14.55 -17.76
C ALA A 96 -5.10 -15.29 -17.60
N GLY A 97 -6.17 -14.63 -17.20
CA GLY A 97 -7.50 -15.21 -17.06
C GLY A 97 -7.69 -16.02 -15.77
N TYR A 98 -6.84 -15.85 -14.75
CA TYR A 98 -7.00 -16.57 -13.49
C TYR A 98 -8.26 -16.13 -12.74
N PRO A 99 -9.14 -17.05 -12.28
CA PRO A 99 -10.51 -16.69 -11.88
C PRO A 99 -10.63 -16.04 -10.49
N ARG A 100 -9.71 -16.34 -9.57
CA ARG A 100 -9.79 -15.93 -8.15
C ARG A 100 -8.54 -15.20 -7.73
N VAL A 101 -8.53 -13.87 -7.90
CA VAL A 101 -7.40 -13.00 -7.59
C VAL A 101 -7.82 -11.96 -6.54
N TYR A 102 -7.10 -11.96 -5.42
CA TYR A 102 -7.31 -11.02 -4.32
C TYR A 102 -6.03 -10.21 -4.10
N CYS A 103 -6.16 -8.90 -4.08
CA CYS A 103 -5.06 -7.98 -3.84
C CYS A 103 -5.28 -7.26 -2.49
N ILE A 104 -4.43 -7.56 -1.51
CA ILE A 104 -4.40 -6.85 -0.23
C ILE A 104 -3.66 -5.53 -0.44
N VAL A 105 -4.34 -4.43 -0.21
CA VAL A 105 -3.72 -3.11 -0.23
C VAL A 105 -3.08 -2.87 1.14
N CYS A 106 -1.75 -2.76 1.18
CA CYS A 106 -1.00 -2.57 2.42
C CYS A 106 -0.69 -1.11 2.74
N ASP A 107 -1.08 -0.18 1.85
CA ASP A 107 -0.83 1.24 1.98
C ASP A 107 -2.13 2.03 2.21
N ALA A 108 -2.07 3.06 3.05
CA ALA A 108 -3.21 3.96 3.27
C ALA A 108 -3.48 4.88 2.07
N GLU A 109 -2.48 5.09 1.23
CA GLU A 109 -2.54 5.87 0.00
C GLU A 109 -1.87 5.10 -1.13
N ILE A 110 -2.51 5.02 -2.30
CA ILE A 110 -2.05 4.20 -3.41
C ILE A 110 -2.01 4.97 -4.72
N SER A 111 -1.03 4.64 -5.57
CA SER A 111 -0.92 5.17 -6.93
C SER A 111 -1.82 4.41 -7.90
N ARG A 112 -2.03 4.97 -9.10
CA ARG A 112 -2.80 4.31 -10.18
C ARG A 112 -2.19 2.97 -10.61
N ALA A 113 -0.90 2.75 -10.36
CA ALA A 113 -0.19 1.51 -10.68
C ALA A 113 -0.66 0.27 -9.90
N TRP A 114 -1.44 0.44 -8.84
CA TRP A 114 -2.09 -0.66 -8.13
C TRP A 114 -3.22 -1.32 -8.93
N VAL A 115 -3.69 -0.67 -9.97
CA VAL A 115 -4.88 -1.08 -10.72
C VAL A 115 -4.52 -1.33 -12.19
N PRO A 116 -5.04 -2.39 -12.85
CA PRO A 116 -4.70 -2.72 -14.22
C PRO A 116 -5.12 -1.65 -15.23
N MET A 117 -4.77 -1.85 -16.49
CA MET A 117 -5.12 -0.95 -17.60
C MET A 117 -6.63 -0.68 -17.66
N ASN A 118 -7.44 -1.76 -17.62
CA ASN A 118 -8.88 -1.71 -17.70
C ASN A 118 -9.53 -2.24 -16.41
N PRO A 119 -9.68 -1.40 -15.39
CA PRO A 119 -10.17 -1.85 -14.07
C PRO A 119 -11.62 -2.35 -14.10
N SER A 120 -12.47 -1.81 -14.97
CA SER A 120 -13.88 -2.21 -15.06
C SER A 120 -14.07 -3.65 -15.53
N THR A 121 -13.16 -4.19 -16.35
CA THR A 121 -13.20 -5.57 -16.85
C THR A 121 -12.34 -6.53 -16.05
N SER A 122 -11.50 -6.03 -15.16
CA SER A 122 -10.62 -6.82 -14.28
C SER A 122 -11.45 -7.61 -13.26
N ARG A 123 -10.97 -8.80 -12.89
CA ARG A 123 -11.59 -9.66 -11.86
C ARG A 123 -10.90 -9.56 -10.51
N ILE A 124 -9.89 -8.71 -10.36
CA ILE A 124 -9.18 -8.53 -9.11
C ILE A 124 -10.13 -7.98 -8.05
N VAL A 125 -10.19 -8.66 -6.91
CA VAL A 125 -10.87 -8.20 -5.71
C VAL A 125 -9.85 -7.51 -4.81
N TYR A 126 -10.14 -6.28 -4.41
CA TYR A 126 -9.26 -5.48 -3.55
C TYR A 126 -9.72 -5.51 -2.10
N LEU A 127 -8.80 -5.84 -1.20
CA LEU A 127 -8.97 -5.78 0.25
C LEU A 127 -8.31 -4.50 0.74
N ALA A 128 -9.11 -3.46 0.98
CA ALA A 128 -8.65 -2.11 1.28
C ALA A 128 -8.49 -1.90 2.79
N PRO A 129 -7.38 -1.29 3.25
CA PRO A 129 -7.11 -1.11 4.68
C PRO A 129 -7.89 0.03 5.31
N CYS A 130 -8.33 1.02 4.54
CA CYS A 130 -9.02 2.21 5.03
C CYS A 130 -9.91 2.85 3.97
N GLY A 131 -10.82 3.71 4.40
CA GLY A 131 -11.75 4.42 3.52
C GLY A 131 -11.05 5.27 2.44
N ARG A 132 -9.85 5.79 2.72
CA ARG A 132 -9.05 6.55 1.74
C ARG A 132 -8.61 5.66 0.58
N ALA A 133 -8.12 4.45 0.85
CA ALA A 133 -7.77 3.48 -0.18
C ALA A 133 -9.00 3.05 -1.00
N VAL A 134 -10.17 2.86 -0.36
CA VAL A 134 -11.44 2.61 -1.06
C VAL A 134 -11.76 3.73 -2.05
N MET A 135 -11.70 5.00 -1.62
CA MET A 135 -11.98 6.15 -2.48
C MET A 135 -10.98 6.27 -3.64
N ARG A 136 -9.71 5.90 -3.42
CA ARG A 136 -8.70 5.84 -4.49
C ARG A 136 -9.02 4.76 -5.51
N LEU A 137 -9.34 3.55 -5.08
CA LEU A 137 -9.71 2.45 -5.98
C LEU A 137 -10.92 2.84 -6.85
N ARG A 138 -11.94 3.45 -6.26
CA ARG A 138 -13.09 4.00 -6.98
C ARG A 138 -12.69 5.05 -8.02
N SER A 139 -11.85 6.01 -7.63
CA SER A 139 -11.38 7.06 -8.55
C SER A 139 -10.53 6.51 -9.70
N TYR A 140 -9.90 5.35 -9.50
CA TYR A 140 -9.16 4.63 -10.52
C TYR A 140 -10.03 3.73 -11.41
N GLY A 141 -11.34 3.67 -11.14
CA GLY A 141 -12.32 2.97 -11.96
C GLY A 141 -12.54 1.50 -11.56
N VAL A 142 -12.14 1.10 -10.35
CA VAL A 142 -12.47 -0.22 -9.81
C VAL A 142 -13.95 -0.22 -9.40
N PRO A 143 -14.77 -1.20 -9.87
CA PRO A 143 -16.17 -1.33 -9.45
C PRO A 143 -16.32 -1.62 -7.96
N ASP A 144 -17.38 -1.08 -7.34
CA ASP A 144 -17.62 -1.17 -5.90
C ASP A 144 -17.74 -2.61 -5.39
N GLU A 145 -18.34 -3.49 -6.17
CA GLU A 145 -18.50 -4.91 -5.83
C GLU A 145 -17.16 -5.68 -5.74
N ARG A 146 -16.07 -5.06 -6.12
CA ARG A 146 -14.72 -5.63 -6.04
C ARG A 146 -13.82 -4.94 -4.99
N ILE A 147 -14.39 -4.03 -4.19
CA ILE A 147 -13.65 -3.30 -3.15
C ILE A 147 -14.23 -3.64 -1.79
N PHE A 148 -13.43 -4.25 -0.93
CA PHE A 148 -13.81 -4.61 0.43
C PHE A 148 -12.94 -3.86 1.44
N LEU A 149 -13.57 -3.13 2.35
CA LEU A 149 -12.88 -2.49 3.47
C LEU A 149 -12.64 -3.53 4.55
N THR A 150 -11.39 -3.98 4.70
CA THR A 150 -11.01 -5.06 5.62
C THR A 150 -10.15 -4.61 6.80
N GLY A 151 -9.57 -3.41 6.75
CA GLY A 151 -8.54 -2.98 7.68
C GLY A 151 -7.14 -3.44 7.28
N PHE A 152 -6.13 -2.98 8.02
CA PHE A 152 -4.75 -3.42 7.84
C PHE A 152 -4.56 -4.84 8.41
N PRO A 153 -3.85 -5.73 7.71
CA PRO A 153 -3.60 -7.10 8.17
C PRO A 153 -2.45 -7.14 9.18
N PHE A 154 -2.62 -6.48 10.33
CA PHE A 154 -1.63 -6.51 11.39
C PHE A 154 -1.72 -7.80 12.21
N PRO A 155 -0.59 -8.36 12.66
CA PRO A 155 -0.58 -9.49 13.57
C PRO A 155 -1.17 -9.14 14.94
N LYS A 156 -1.69 -10.13 15.65
CA LYS A 156 -2.36 -9.94 16.96
C LYS A 156 -1.43 -9.33 18.01
N GLU A 157 -0.15 -9.63 17.94
CA GLU A 157 0.88 -9.11 18.84
C GLU A 157 0.99 -7.59 18.79
N VAL A 158 0.69 -7.00 17.62
CA VAL A 158 0.73 -5.55 17.39
C VAL A 158 -0.62 -4.88 17.65
N THR A 159 -1.71 -5.62 17.43
CA THR A 159 -3.06 -5.07 17.61
C THR A 159 -3.64 -5.29 19.01
N GLY A 160 -3.29 -6.38 19.66
CA GLY A 160 -3.94 -6.87 20.86
C GLY A 160 -5.20 -7.68 20.54
N GLY A 161 -6.14 -7.72 21.47
CA GLY A 161 -7.42 -8.39 21.30
C GLY A 161 -8.41 -7.67 20.37
N PRO A 162 -9.67 -8.08 20.35
CA PRO A 162 -10.71 -7.42 19.54
C PRO A 162 -10.89 -5.93 19.84
N GLY A 163 -10.53 -5.49 21.08
CA GLY A 163 -10.55 -4.08 21.49
C GLY A 163 -9.37 -3.26 20.98
N LEU A 164 -8.39 -3.88 20.28
CA LEU A 164 -7.18 -3.24 19.76
C LEU A 164 -6.34 -2.57 20.86
N GLU A 165 -6.21 -3.20 22.03
CA GLU A 165 -5.65 -2.59 23.24
C GLU A 165 -4.19 -2.19 23.04
N VAL A 166 -3.37 -3.07 22.43
CA VAL A 166 -1.96 -2.82 22.16
C VAL A 166 -1.80 -1.69 21.15
N LEU A 167 -2.55 -1.74 20.04
CA LEU A 167 -2.51 -0.72 19.00
C LEU A 167 -2.90 0.66 19.54
N ARG A 168 -4.01 0.73 20.30
CA ARG A 168 -4.50 1.98 20.88
C ARG A 168 -3.51 2.59 21.88
N ALA A 169 -2.88 1.74 22.70
CA ALA A 169 -1.85 2.18 23.64
C ALA A 169 -0.61 2.72 22.91
N ASP A 170 -0.15 2.01 21.87
CA ASP A 170 1.01 2.42 21.09
C ASP A 170 0.76 3.73 20.32
N VAL A 171 -0.37 3.85 19.64
CA VAL A 171 -0.76 5.09 18.94
C VAL A 171 -0.90 6.25 19.94
N GLY A 172 -1.53 6.04 21.10
CA GLY A 172 -1.63 7.06 22.15
C GLY A 172 -0.28 7.52 22.66
N ARG A 173 0.67 6.59 22.85
CA ARG A 173 2.05 6.90 23.24
C ARG A 173 2.78 7.73 22.19
N ARG A 174 2.67 7.35 20.90
CA ARG A 174 3.30 8.06 19.78
C ARG A 174 2.74 9.46 19.59
N LEU A 175 1.42 9.61 19.65
CA LEU A 175 0.78 10.93 19.56
C LEU A 175 1.28 11.87 20.63
N ARG A 176 1.46 11.39 21.88
CA ARG A 176 2.02 12.21 22.95
C ARG A 176 3.47 12.57 22.75
N ALA A 177 4.28 11.64 22.20
CA ALA A 177 5.68 11.93 21.88
C ALA A 177 5.79 13.01 20.79
N LEU A 178 4.79 13.11 19.91
CA LEU A 178 4.72 14.14 18.87
C LEU A 178 4.10 15.48 19.36
N ASP A 179 3.49 15.49 20.54
CA ASP A 179 2.85 16.66 21.14
C ASP A 179 3.44 16.99 22.53
N PRO A 180 4.75 17.31 22.61
CA PRO A 180 5.42 17.57 23.89
C PRO A 180 4.84 18.78 24.62
N ASP A 181 4.39 19.80 23.89
CA ASP A 181 3.77 21.02 24.41
C ASP A 181 2.29 20.87 24.72
N ASN A 182 1.72 19.68 24.49
CA ASN A 182 0.29 19.40 24.69
C ASN A 182 -0.64 20.39 23.96
N ARG A 183 -0.30 20.70 22.70
CA ARG A 183 -1.11 21.60 21.86
C ARG A 183 -2.20 20.88 21.09
N PHE A 184 -1.94 19.62 20.72
CA PHE A 184 -2.86 18.78 19.93
C PHE A 184 -4.00 18.22 20.79
N PHE A 185 -3.67 17.62 21.93
CA PHE A 185 -4.66 16.91 22.73
C PHE A 185 -5.84 17.78 23.19
N PRO A 186 -5.68 19.03 23.69
CA PRO A 186 -6.80 19.87 24.06
C PRO A 186 -7.76 20.19 22.92
N LEU A 187 -7.23 20.33 21.70
CA LEU A 187 -8.03 20.63 20.50
C LEU A 187 -8.77 19.40 19.95
N HIS A 188 -8.25 18.21 20.21
CA HIS A 188 -8.74 16.96 19.62
C HIS A 188 -9.14 15.90 20.66
N GLU A 189 -9.30 16.29 21.93
CA GLU A 189 -9.55 15.38 23.06
C GLU A 189 -10.71 14.43 22.79
N ARG A 190 -11.84 14.94 22.30
CA ARG A 190 -13.03 14.13 22.02
C ARG A 190 -12.75 13.01 21.02
N ASN A 191 -12.04 13.31 19.95
CA ASN A 191 -11.67 12.33 18.93
C ASN A 191 -10.61 11.35 19.46
N ALA A 192 -9.59 11.87 20.15
CA ALA A 192 -8.56 11.04 20.75
C ALA A 192 -9.15 10.04 21.75
N VAL A 193 -10.03 10.46 22.63
CA VAL A 193 -10.72 9.60 23.60
C VAL A 193 -11.61 8.56 22.90
N HIS A 194 -12.31 8.97 21.85
CA HIS A 194 -13.15 8.04 21.06
C HIS A 194 -12.34 6.91 20.42
N PHE A 195 -11.23 7.24 19.76
CA PHE A 195 -10.44 6.24 19.05
C PHE A 195 -9.44 5.47 19.93
N LEU A 196 -8.84 6.13 20.92
CA LEU A 196 -7.77 5.53 21.74
C LEU A 196 -8.25 5.01 23.07
N GLY A 197 -9.39 5.51 23.56
CA GLY A 197 -9.87 5.28 24.92
C GLY A 197 -9.26 6.26 25.94
N LYS A 198 -10.03 6.58 26.98
CA LYS A 198 -9.67 7.59 28.00
C LYS A 198 -8.34 7.27 28.72
N SER A 199 -8.05 6.00 28.97
CA SER A 199 -6.81 5.56 29.62
C SER A 199 -5.57 5.89 28.81
N ASN A 200 -5.63 5.76 27.48
CA ASN A 200 -4.52 6.00 26.57
C ASN A 200 -4.30 7.49 26.25
N CYS A 201 -5.23 8.35 26.63
CA CYS A 201 -5.13 9.79 26.49
C CYS A 201 -4.54 10.51 27.73
N LYS A 202 -4.36 9.81 28.87
CA LYS A 202 -3.76 10.38 30.07
C LYS A 202 -2.25 10.55 29.93
N LYS A 203 -1.69 11.66 30.43
CA LYS A 203 -0.24 11.85 30.55
C LYS A 203 0.34 10.74 31.43
N ARG A 204 1.14 9.83 30.84
CA ARG A 204 2.08 9.00 31.62
C ARG A 204 3.48 9.58 31.44
N PRO A 205 4.28 9.67 32.49
CA PRO A 205 5.68 10.00 32.34
C PRO A 205 6.33 8.98 31.38
N PRO A 206 7.26 9.41 30.54
CA PRO A 206 7.97 8.47 29.65
C PRO A 206 8.68 7.43 30.52
N ALA A 207 8.41 6.14 30.25
CA ALA A 207 9.24 5.07 30.77
C ALA A 207 10.66 5.28 30.21
N PRO A 208 11.72 5.14 31.02
CA PRO A 208 13.07 5.24 30.51
C PRO A 208 13.27 4.19 29.41
N LEU A 209 13.79 4.64 28.26
CA LEU A 209 14.19 3.76 27.17
C LEU A 209 15.35 2.90 27.68
N THR A 210 15.10 1.69 28.12
CA THR A 210 16.13 0.66 28.26
C THR A 210 16.48 0.21 26.84
N LEU A 211 17.58 0.75 26.32
CA LEU A 211 18.26 0.19 25.16
C LEU A 211 18.89 -1.13 25.63
N THR A 212 18.31 -2.25 25.21
CA THR A 212 18.98 -3.55 25.20
C THR A 212 19.43 -3.84 23.78
#